data_149d2e6472312b22fb624304c1da25a1
#
_entry.id   149d2e6472312b22fb624304c1da25a1
#
_cell.length_a   1.000
_cell.length_b   1.000
_cell.length_c   1.000
_cell.angle_alpha   90.00
_cell.angle_beta   90.00
_cell.angle_gamma   90.00
#
_symmetry.space_group_name_H-M   'P 1'
#
loop_
_entity.id
_entity.type
_entity.pdbx_description
1 polymer ?
#
loop_
_entity_poly.entity_id
_entity_poly.type
_entity_poly.pdbx_seq_one_letter_code
_entity_poly.pdbx_strand_id
1 'polypeptide(L)'
;MRPLVHPAIEDVQPEAILHALADPDRAAIFARITRAGCVEACSAVSALGERVIPKSSLSSHFKVLREAGLIRSERHGVEMRNHSRFVEVDARFPGMLAAILNAYAARFAEDGAAETKA
;
A
#
# COMPACT_ATOMS: atom_id res chain seq x y z
N MET A 1 -2.90 21.69 12.75
CA MET A 1 -2.79 20.55 11.81
C MET A 1 -3.52 19.33 12.38
N ARG A 2 -4.35 18.71 11.59
CA ARG A 2 -5.09 17.53 12.05
C ARG A 2 -4.15 16.34 12.22
N PRO A 3 -4.28 15.59 13.32
CA PRO A 3 -3.52 14.36 13.46
C PRO A 3 -3.95 13.34 12.40
N LEU A 4 -3.00 12.50 11.97
CA LEU A 4 -3.29 11.43 11.03
C LEU A 4 -4.03 10.31 11.77
N VAL A 5 -5.04 9.75 11.11
CA VAL A 5 -5.85 8.69 11.70
C VAL A 5 -5.17 7.34 11.46
N HIS A 6 -4.86 6.65 12.56
CA HIS A 6 -4.29 5.31 12.52
C HIS A 6 -5.13 4.41 13.44
N PRO A 7 -5.92 3.48 12.89
CA PRO A 7 -6.70 2.59 13.76
C PRO A 7 -5.77 1.68 14.57
N ALA A 8 -6.17 1.37 15.79
CA ALA A 8 -5.49 0.37 16.59
C ALA A 8 -5.64 -0.98 15.88
N ILE A 9 -4.68 -1.88 16.07
CA ILE A 9 -4.72 -3.18 15.37
C ILE A 9 -6.00 -3.96 15.69
N GLU A 10 -6.54 -3.81 16.88
CA GLU A 10 -7.78 -4.46 17.32
C GLU A 10 -8.99 -3.96 16.53
N ASP A 11 -8.91 -2.74 16.00
CA ASP A 11 -10.01 -2.08 15.28
C ASP A 11 -9.92 -2.29 13.77
N VAL A 12 -8.84 -2.87 13.28
CA VAL A 12 -8.67 -3.15 11.85
C VAL A 12 -9.63 -4.27 11.43
N GLN A 13 -10.39 -4.04 10.36
CA GLN A 13 -11.41 -4.98 9.89
C GLN A 13 -11.02 -5.59 8.55
N PRO A 14 -11.35 -6.87 8.32
CA PRO A 14 -11.03 -7.53 7.03
C PRO A 14 -11.66 -6.81 5.85
N GLU A 15 -12.89 -6.33 5.98
CA GLU A 15 -13.59 -5.64 4.89
C GLU A 15 -12.91 -4.33 4.53
N ALA A 16 -12.29 -3.64 5.48
CA ALA A 16 -11.53 -2.43 5.19
C ALA A 16 -10.26 -2.75 4.41
N ILE A 17 -9.60 -3.85 4.77
CA ILE A 17 -8.41 -4.34 4.06
C ILE A 17 -8.78 -4.71 2.62
N LEU A 18 -9.86 -5.47 2.45
CA LEU A 18 -10.32 -5.87 1.11
C LEU A 18 -10.67 -4.66 0.26
N HIS A 19 -11.34 -3.68 0.83
CA HIS A 19 -11.66 -2.44 0.13
C HIS A 19 -10.40 -1.69 -0.32
N ALA A 20 -9.46 -1.52 0.59
CA ALA A 20 -8.22 -0.80 0.30
C ALA A 20 -7.41 -1.49 -0.81
N LEU A 21 -7.31 -2.82 -0.75
CA LEU A 21 -6.51 -3.58 -1.70
C LEU A 21 -7.28 -4.02 -2.95
N ALA A 22 -8.55 -3.61 -3.08
CA ALA A 22 -9.32 -3.86 -4.29
C ALA A 22 -8.85 -3.01 -5.47
N ASP A 23 -8.16 -1.92 -5.21
CA ASP A 23 -7.59 -1.05 -6.23
C ASP A 23 -6.17 -1.51 -6.56
N PRO A 24 -5.85 -1.84 -7.82
CA PRO A 24 -4.51 -2.33 -8.19
C PRO A 24 -3.39 -1.35 -7.86
N ASP A 25 -3.62 -0.05 -7.99
CA ASP A 25 -2.62 0.96 -7.67
C ASP A 25 -2.34 1.00 -6.17
N ARG A 26 -3.39 0.93 -5.34
CA ARG A 26 -3.20 0.86 -3.89
C ARG A 26 -2.47 -0.41 -3.47
N ALA A 27 -2.81 -1.53 -4.09
CA ALA A 27 -2.12 -2.80 -3.81
C ALA A 27 -0.63 -2.70 -4.17
N ALA A 28 -0.31 -2.08 -5.31
CA ALA A 28 1.08 -1.88 -5.74
C ALA A 28 1.83 -0.97 -4.77
N ILE A 29 1.21 0.12 -4.32
CA ILE A 29 1.80 1.03 -3.33
C ILE A 29 2.09 0.28 -2.03
N PHE A 30 1.12 -0.46 -1.52
CA PHE A 30 1.28 -1.22 -0.28
C PHE A 30 2.39 -2.27 -0.40
N ALA A 31 2.43 -2.99 -1.52
CA ALA A 31 3.48 -3.98 -1.77
C ALA A 31 4.87 -3.33 -1.77
N ARG A 32 4.99 -2.16 -2.39
CA ARG A 32 6.25 -1.42 -2.45
C ARG A 32 6.70 -0.98 -1.07
N ILE A 33 5.80 -0.41 -0.28
CA ILE A 33 6.11 0.04 1.07
C ILE A 33 6.53 -1.16 1.94
N THR A 34 5.83 -2.28 1.80
CA THR A 34 6.11 -3.49 2.56
C THR A 34 7.50 -4.04 2.25
N ARG A 35 7.90 -4.06 0.97
CA ARG A 35 9.22 -4.55 0.56
C ARG A 35 10.34 -3.60 0.95
N ALA A 36 10.09 -2.31 0.87
CA ALA A 36 11.09 -1.29 1.18
C ALA A 36 11.23 -1.03 2.68
N GLY A 37 10.25 -1.46 3.47
CA GLY A 37 10.19 -1.17 4.90
C GLY A 37 9.62 0.21 5.17
N CYS A 38 10.22 1.24 4.61
CA CYS A 38 9.75 2.62 4.74
C CYS A 38 10.01 3.38 3.45
N VAL A 39 8.99 4.06 2.94
CA VAL A 39 9.13 4.94 1.78
C VAL A 39 8.95 6.38 2.25
N GLU A 40 9.99 7.18 2.12
CA GLU A 40 10.03 8.52 2.69
C GLU A 40 9.20 9.56 1.94
N ALA A 41 9.12 9.48 0.63
CA ALA A 41 8.44 10.50 -0.15
C ALA A 41 7.45 9.90 -1.13
N CYS A 42 6.33 10.60 -1.34
CA CYS A 42 5.34 10.19 -2.32
C CYS A 42 5.94 10.07 -3.72
N SER A 43 6.90 10.92 -4.06
CA SER A 43 7.57 10.88 -5.36
C SER A 43 8.35 9.58 -5.58
N ALA A 44 8.88 8.97 -4.50
CA ALA A 44 9.58 7.70 -4.60
C ALA A 44 8.63 6.54 -4.87
N VAL A 45 7.36 6.70 -4.49
CA VAL A 45 6.33 5.66 -4.67
C VAL A 45 5.64 5.80 -6.02
N SER A 46 5.64 6.99 -6.63
CA SER A 46 4.93 7.25 -7.88
C SER A 46 5.44 6.46 -9.08
N ALA A 47 6.66 5.91 -8.99
CA ALA A 47 7.28 5.12 -10.06
C ALA A 47 7.40 3.65 -9.64
N LEU A 48 6.25 2.98 -9.43
CA LEU A 48 6.21 1.58 -9.01
C LEU A 48 6.35 0.66 -10.22
N GLY A 49 7.56 0.09 -10.37
CA GLY A 49 7.84 -0.76 -11.51
C GLY A 49 7.56 0.00 -12.79
N GLU A 50 6.76 -0.58 -13.68
CA GLU A 50 6.33 0.07 -14.92
C GLU A 50 5.02 0.82 -14.77
N ARG A 51 4.39 0.76 -13.60
CA ARG A 51 3.13 1.47 -13.34
C ARG A 51 3.43 2.88 -12.89
N VAL A 52 2.94 3.85 -13.65
CA VAL A 52 3.02 5.25 -13.27
C VAL A 52 1.70 5.63 -12.62
N ILE A 53 1.77 5.98 -11.35
CA ILE A 53 0.59 6.39 -10.60
C ILE A 53 0.54 7.91 -10.58
N PRO A 54 -0.56 8.53 -11.04
CA PRO A 54 -0.66 9.99 -11.04
C PRO A 54 -0.44 10.55 -9.63
N LYS A 55 0.40 11.56 -9.55
CA LYS A 55 0.75 12.19 -8.27
C LYS A 55 -0.48 12.74 -7.56
N SER A 56 -1.47 13.21 -8.33
CA SER A 56 -2.73 13.70 -7.80
C SER A 56 -3.54 12.64 -7.07
N SER A 57 -3.32 11.35 -7.40
CA SER A 57 -4.03 10.24 -6.78
C SER A 57 -3.34 9.71 -5.52
N LEU A 58 -2.05 9.99 -5.35
CA LEU A 58 -1.26 9.39 -4.26
C LEU A 58 -1.79 9.73 -2.87
N SER A 59 -2.14 10.98 -2.64
CA SER A 59 -2.68 11.42 -1.36
C SER A 59 -3.91 10.61 -0.96
N SER A 60 -4.81 10.39 -1.92
CA SER A 60 -6.03 9.63 -1.71
C SER A 60 -5.71 8.15 -1.42
N HIS A 61 -4.79 7.58 -2.17
CA HIS A 61 -4.37 6.18 -1.96
C HIS A 61 -3.74 5.98 -0.59
N PHE A 62 -2.86 6.88 -0.17
CA PHE A 62 -2.25 6.80 1.15
C PHE A 62 -3.29 6.94 2.26
N LYS A 63 -4.27 7.82 2.08
CA LYS A 63 -5.33 7.99 3.06
C LYS A 63 -6.14 6.71 3.25
N VAL A 64 -6.53 6.06 2.15
CA VAL A 64 -7.30 4.82 2.20
C VAL A 64 -6.50 3.72 2.90
N LEU A 65 -5.22 3.56 2.53
CA LEU A 65 -4.35 2.56 3.15
C LEU A 65 -4.16 2.81 4.65
N ARG A 66 -3.97 4.06 5.03
CA ARG A 66 -3.78 4.45 6.42
C ARG A 66 -5.04 4.18 7.26
N GLU A 67 -6.20 4.58 6.76
CA GLU A 67 -7.46 4.39 7.46
C GLU A 67 -7.87 2.92 7.57
N ALA A 68 -7.43 2.10 6.61
CA ALA A 68 -7.65 0.65 6.66
C ALA A 68 -6.72 -0.06 7.65
N GLY A 69 -5.70 0.65 8.16
CA GLY A 69 -4.77 0.07 9.10
C GLY A 69 -3.59 -0.65 8.46
N LEU A 70 -3.34 -0.41 7.17
CA LEU A 70 -2.27 -1.09 6.43
C LEU A 70 -0.95 -0.36 6.48
N ILE A 71 -0.96 0.95 6.64
CA ILE A 71 0.27 1.74 6.75
C ILE A 71 0.17 2.72 7.91
N ARG A 72 1.34 3.13 8.39
CA ARG A 72 1.49 4.22 9.36
C ARG A 72 2.25 5.34 8.68
N SER A 73 1.70 6.53 8.71
CA SER A 73 2.32 7.72 8.13
C SER A 73 2.80 8.63 9.24
N GLU A 74 4.04 9.09 9.13
CA GLU A 74 4.65 9.98 10.12
C GLU A 74 5.27 11.18 9.42
N ARG A 75 5.07 12.36 10.01
CA ARG A 75 5.66 13.58 9.48
C ARG A 75 7.07 13.78 10.03
N HIS A 76 8.00 14.05 9.12
CA HIS A 76 9.39 14.38 9.47
C HIS A 76 9.75 15.67 8.73
N GLY A 77 9.51 16.81 9.38
CA GLY A 77 9.66 18.10 8.74
C GLY A 77 8.63 18.27 7.63
N VAL A 78 9.09 18.46 6.40
CA VAL A 78 8.22 18.58 5.22
C VAL A 78 7.93 17.23 4.57
N GLU A 79 8.59 16.17 5.02
CA GLU A 79 8.42 14.84 4.45
C GLU A 79 7.38 14.03 5.21
N MET A 80 6.70 13.16 4.49
CA MET A 80 5.79 12.17 5.05
C MET A 80 6.42 10.80 4.84
N ARG A 81 6.70 10.09 5.93
CA ARG A 81 7.26 8.73 5.88
C ARG A 81 6.17 7.72 6.12
N ASN A 82 6.12 6.70 5.27
CA ASN A 82 5.08 5.68 5.31
C ASN A 82 5.72 4.32 5.63
N HIS A 83 5.19 3.66 6.65
CA HIS A 83 5.66 2.35 7.10
C HIS A 83 4.55 1.32 6.92
N SER A 84 4.91 0.13 6.47
CA SER A 84 3.95 -0.96 6.36
C SER A 84 3.59 -1.52 7.75
N ARG A 85 2.32 -1.82 7.94
CA ARG A 85 1.84 -2.52 9.14
C ARG A 85 1.59 -4.00 8.83
N PHE A 86 2.25 -4.52 7.80
CA PHE A 86 2.07 -5.90 7.36
C PHE A 86 2.20 -6.90 8.52
N VAL A 87 3.25 -6.77 9.34
CA VAL A 87 3.53 -7.72 10.41
C VAL A 87 2.38 -7.77 11.43
N GLU A 88 1.88 -6.62 11.85
CA GLU A 88 0.76 -6.53 12.80
C GLU A 88 -0.51 -7.14 12.23
N VAL A 89 -0.82 -6.79 10.99
CA VAL A 89 -2.05 -7.26 10.32
C VAL A 89 -1.95 -8.76 10.04
N ASP A 90 -0.78 -9.22 9.61
CA ASP A 90 -0.57 -10.65 9.35
C ASP A 90 -0.70 -11.49 10.62
N ALA A 91 -0.24 -10.95 11.75
CA ALA A 91 -0.37 -11.63 13.04
C ALA A 91 -1.84 -11.81 13.41
N ARG A 92 -2.69 -10.85 13.07
CA ARG A 92 -4.12 -10.92 13.36
C ARG A 92 -4.91 -11.71 12.32
N PHE A 93 -4.56 -11.59 11.06
CA PHE A 93 -5.22 -12.29 9.93
C PHE A 93 -4.17 -13.06 9.12
N PRO A 94 -3.67 -14.18 9.64
CA PRO A 94 -2.54 -14.88 8.99
C PRO A 94 -2.82 -15.28 7.54
N GLY A 95 -1.90 -14.90 6.66
CA GLY A 95 -1.94 -15.29 5.26
C GLY A 95 -2.79 -14.43 4.36
N MET A 96 -3.65 -13.57 4.91
CA MET A 96 -4.56 -12.75 4.11
C MET A 96 -3.82 -11.80 3.18
N LEU A 97 -2.92 -10.99 3.72
CA LEU A 97 -2.19 -10.00 2.93
C LEU A 97 -1.28 -10.67 1.90
N ALA A 98 -0.58 -11.71 2.30
CA ALA A 98 0.32 -12.44 1.40
C ALA A 98 -0.45 -13.02 0.21
N ALA A 99 -1.62 -13.59 0.44
CA ALA A 99 -2.45 -14.15 -0.62
C ALA A 99 -2.89 -13.08 -1.62
N ILE A 100 -3.35 -11.95 -1.12
CA ILE A 100 -3.80 -10.83 -1.96
C ILE A 100 -2.64 -10.28 -2.78
N LEU A 101 -1.51 -10.00 -2.13
CA LEU A 101 -0.35 -9.42 -2.81
C LEU A 101 0.26 -10.39 -3.83
N ASN A 102 0.28 -11.67 -3.52
CA ASN A 102 0.77 -12.69 -4.46
C ASN A 102 -0.12 -12.79 -5.69
N ALA A 103 -1.43 -12.65 -5.52
CA ALA A 103 -2.37 -12.63 -6.65
C ALA A 103 -2.10 -11.44 -7.57
N TYR A 104 -1.87 -10.26 -7.00
CA TYR A 104 -1.52 -9.08 -7.81
C TYR A 104 -0.16 -9.22 -8.47
N ALA A 105 0.83 -9.77 -7.76
CA ALA A 105 2.16 -9.99 -8.33
C ALA A 105 2.09 -10.88 -9.57
N ALA A 106 1.29 -11.95 -9.52
CA ALA A 106 1.08 -12.83 -10.67
C ALA A 106 0.43 -12.08 -11.83
N ARG A 107 -0.60 -11.27 -11.55
CA ARG A 107 -1.27 -10.47 -12.57
C ARG A 107 -0.35 -9.43 -13.20
N PHE A 108 0.44 -8.72 -12.39
CA PHE A 108 1.37 -7.70 -12.90
C PHE A 108 2.48 -8.33 -13.73
N ALA A 109 2.92 -9.53 -13.39
CA ALA A 109 3.89 -10.28 -14.18
C ALA A 109 3.31 -10.67 -15.55
N GLU A 110 2.05 -11.08 -15.59
CA GLU A 110 1.34 -11.40 -16.84
C GLU A 110 1.20 -10.16 -17.72
N ASP A 111 0.82 -9.03 -17.14
CA ASP A 111 0.68 -7.76 -17.85
C ASP A 111 2.03 -7.33 -18.44
N GLY A 112 3.11 -7.41 -17.66
CA GLY A 112 4.45 -7.09 -18.11
C GLY A 112 4.91 -8.01 -19.24
N ALA A 113 4.64 -9.31 -19.14
CA ALA A 113 4.97 -10.27 -20.17
C ALA A 113 4.22 -9.99 -21.47
N ALA A 114 2.93 -9.61 -21.37
CA ALA A 114 2.13 -9.25 -22.53
C ALA A 114 2.67 -8.00 -23.23
N GLU A 115 3.08 -7.00 -22.47
CA GLU A 115 3.69 -5.78 -23.02
C GLU A 115 5.02 -6.08 -23.73
N THR A 116 5.81 -6.99 -23.17
CA THR A 116 7.10 -7.38 -23.74
C THR A 116 6.95 -8.11 -25.07
N LYS A 117 5.86 -8.81 -25.27
CA LYS A 117 5.60 -9.58 -26.49
C LYS A 117 5.02 -8.74 -27.62
N ALA A 118 4.61 -7.54 -27.35
CA ALA A 118 4.02 -6.65 -28.35
C ALA A 118 5.08 -5.97 -29.29
#